data_697e84221a308c00230a5d57cabdc6bc
#
_entry.id   697e84221a308c00230a5d57cabdc6bc
#
_cell.length_a   1.000
_cell.length_b   1.000
_cell.length_c   1.000
_cell.angle_alpha   90.00
_cell.angle_beta   90.00
_cell.angle_gamma   90.00
#
_symmetry.space_group_name_H-M   'P 1'
#
loop_
_entity.id
_entity.type
_entity.pdbx_description
1 polymer ?
#
loop_
_entity_poly.entity_id
_entity_poly.type
_entity_poly.pdbx_seq_one_letter_code
_entity_poly.pdbx_strand_id
1 'polypeptide(L)'
;NATNDKENKIKGTITDGDIRRGLTRHISIEDNVAKIMHKNPTIAYVSDNRNAILEKIRQKNILAIPIVDNSGVVVNIETLQHLTEKQYYDNPVLIMAGGMGKRLRPLTNNSPKPLLNVGKKPILETILRQFIDSGFKRFYISTFYKSEMIQEYFGDGKSLGVSIKYINEKTPLGTAGCLGNLPDDLPDLPIIMMNGDVLTKVNFDRLLQFHNEQQCIATMCVREYDFQVPYGVVEHDGHILQKITEKPTHRFFVNAGVYILDSKLVKLIPNNIKLDMTCFLQSQTDNNS
;
A
#
# COMPACT_ATOMS: atom_id res chain seq x y z
N ASN A 1 16.78 12.73 24.68
CA ASN A 1 17.72 11.61 24.71
C ASN A 1 17.17 10.50 25.61
N ALA A 2 17.28 9.24 25.19
CA ALA A 2 16.98 8.08 26.01
C ALA A 2 18.21 7.72 26.88
N THR A 3 17.97 7.33 28.10
CA THR A 3 19.01 6.82 29.00
C THR A 3 18.80 5.31 29.18
N ASN A 4 19.85 4.53 28.93
CA ASN A 4 19.82 3.09 28.92
C ASN A 4 20.68 2.51 30.06
N ASP A 5 20.46 1.26 30.43
CA ASP A 5 21.36 0.48 31.26
C ASP A 5 22.48 -0.21 30.44
N LYS A 6 23.27 -1.06 31.11
CA LYS A 6 24.35 -1.83 30.49
C LYS A 6 23.84 -2.83 29.41
N GLU A 7 22.55 -3.17 29.45
CA GLU A 7 21.88 -4.03 28.47
C GLU A 7 21.11 -3.22 27.40
N ASN A 8 21.33 -1.91 27.32
CA ASN A 8 20.64 -0.97 26.43
C ASN A 8 19.12 -0.88 26.65
N LYS A 9 18.60 -1.37 27.77
CA LYS A 9 17.19 -1.18 28.14
C LYS A 9 16.93 0.25 28.60
N ILE A 10 15.78 0.79 28.18
CA ILE A 10 15.42 2.17 28.52
C ILE A 10 15.17 2.34 30.03
N LYS A 11 15.81 3.31 30.65
CA LYS A 11 15.63 3.70 32.06
C LYS A 11 14.86 5.01 32.21
N GLY A 12 14.88 5.83 31.19
CA GLY A 12 14.20 7.11 31.19
C GLY A 12 14.49 7.94 29.96
N THR A 13 13.93 9.12 29.93
CA THR A 13 14.17 10.11 28.88
C THR A 13 14.56 11.44 29.50
N ILE A 14 15.33 12.23 28.75
CA ILE A 14 15.76 13.56 29.13
C ILE A 14 15.52 14.48 27.96
N THR A 15 14.94 15.63 28.23
CA THR A 15 14.76 16.73 27.30
C THR A 15 15.59 17.92 27.69
N ASP A 16 15.79 18.88 26.78
CA ASP A 16 16.43 20.16 27.12
C ASP A 16 15.74 20.89 28.27
N GLY A 17 14.41 20.75 28.36
CA GLY A 17 13.62 21.31 29.45
C GLY A 17 13.95 20.67 30.79
N ASP A 18 14.25 19.36 30.84
CA ASP A 18 14.66 18.68 32.07
C ASP A 18 16.04 19.14 32.50
N ILE A 19 17.00 19.32 31.59
CA ILE A 19 18.33 19.85 31.85
C ILE A 19 18.22 21.28 32.42
N ARG A 20 17.48 22.17 31.75
CA ARG A 20 17.29 23.56 32.22
C ARG A 20 16.68 23.60 33.62
N ARG A 21 15.62 22.80 33.88
CA ARG A 21 15.01 22.69 35.20
C ARG A 21 15.98 22.13 36.25
N GLY A 22 16.83 21.17 35.87
CA GLY A 22 17.86 20.63 36.74
C GLY A 22 18.85 21.70 37.15
N LEU A 23 19.37 22.49 36.20
CA LEU A 23 20.31 23.58 36.45
C LEU A 23 19.69 24.67 37.34
N THR A 24 18.43 25.05 37.14
CA THR A 24 17.74 26.02 38.00
C THR A 24 17.52 25.51 39.42
N ARG A 25 17.56 24.20 39.64
CA ARG A 25 17.54 23.55 40.96
C ARG A 25 18.93 23.29 41.54
N HIS A 26 19.96 23.91 40.98
CA HIS A 26 21.36 23.76 41.37
C HIS A 26 21.90 22.31 41.26
N ILE A 27 21.32 21.48 40.40
CA ILE A 27 21.90 20.18 40.06
C ILE A 27 23.08 20.42 39.11
N SER A 28 24.27 19.94 39.50
CA SER A 28 25.46 20.10 38.69
C SER A 28 25.37 19.28 37.41
N ILE A 29 26.00 19.76 36.33
CA ILE A 29 26.15 19.03 35.07
C ILE A 29 26.97 17.73 35.23
N GLU A 30 27.76 17.66 36.32
CA GLU A 30 28.50 16.44 36.68
C GLU A 30 27.70 15.46 37.54
N ASP A 31 26.52 15.85 37.97
CA ASP A 31 25.64 15.00 38.75
C ASP A 31 25.04 13.85 37.89
N ASN A 32 24.68 12.78 38.59
CA ASN A 32 24.06 11.64 37.92
C ASN A 32 22.73 12.05 37.25
N VAL A 33 22.60 11.74 35.98
CA VAL A 33 21.47 12.04 35.10
C VAL A 33 20.13 11.52 35.65
N ALA A 34 20.16 10.50 36.51
CA ALA A 34 18.97 9.96 37.18
C ALA A 34 18.24 10.97 38.08
N LYS A 35 18.91 12.10 38.43
CA LYS A 35 18.31 13.18 39.22
C LYS A 35 17.35 14.06 38.41
N ILE A 36 17.52 14.09 37.07
CA ILE A 36 16.75 14.95 36.15
C ILE A 36 15.94 14.20 35.13
N MET A 37 16.19 12.91 34.92
CA MET A 37 15.48 12.11 33.90
C MET A 37 14.03 11.83 34.30
N HIS A 38 13.17 11.71 33.29
CA HIS A 38 11.83 11.21 33.44
C HIS A 38 11.90 9.68 33.48
N LYS A 39 11.62 9.07 34.65
CA LYS A 39 11.80 7.63 34.92
C LYS A 39 10.76 6.72 34.26
N ASN A 40 9.61 7.26 33.90
CA ASN A 40 8.52 6.53 33.22
C ASN A 40 8.25 7.17 31.85
N PRO A 41 9.15 7.00 30.88
CA PRO A 41 8.99 7.62 29.58
C PRO A 41 7.80 7.02 28.81
N THR A 42 7.16 7.83 27.99
CA THR A 42 6.25 7.31 26.97
C THR A 42 7.09 6.60 25.92
N ILE A 43 6.77 5.33 25.65
CA ILE A 43 7.45 4.50 24.66
C ILE A 43 6.47 3.99 23.63
N ALA A 44 6.97 3.57 22.48
CA ALA A 44 6.26 2.77 21.50
C ALA A 44 7.05 1.48 21.20
N TYR A 45 6.36 0.48 20.69
CA TYR A 45 6.96 -0.80 20.34
C TYR A 45 7.21 -0.89 18.83
N VAL A 46 8.15 -1.72 18.42
CA VAL A 46 8.41 -2.03 16.99
C VAL A 46 7.14 -2.49 16.27
N SER A 47 6.24 -3.17 16.99
CA SER A 47 4.93 -3.61 16.47
C SER A 47 3.90 -2.48 16.29
N ASP A 48 4.11 -1.31 16.88
CA ASP A 48 3.18 -0.19 16.77
C ASP A 48 3.25 0.42 15.37
N ASN A 49 2.10 0.69 14.78
CA ASN A 49 2.05 1.36 13.48
C ASN A 49 2.26 2.88 13.61
N ARG A 50 2.71 3.51 12.52
CA ARG A 50 3.00 4.95 12.44
C ARG A 50 1.88 5.84 12.99
N ASN A 51 0.61 5.53 12.70
CA ASN A 51 -0.53 6.31 13.18
C ASN A 51 -0.71 6.18 14.69
N ALA A 52 -0.57 4.98 15.25
CA ALA A 52 -0.64 4.76 16.68
C ALA A 52 0.48 5.50 17.43
N ILE A 53 1.69 5.51 16.87
CA ILE A 53 2.83 6.27 17.42
C ILE A 53 2.54 7.77 17.36
N LEU A 54 2.03 8.27 16.23
CA LEU A 54 1.66 9.67 16.06
C LEU A 54 0.56 10.12 17.05
N GLU A 55 -0.45 9.28 17.26
CA GLU A 55 -1.48 9.55 18.26
C GLU A 55 -0.91 9.59 19.69
N LYS A 56 -0.03 8.66 20.07
CA LYS A 56 0.66 8.68 21.37
C LYS A 56 1.44 9.99 21.56
N ILE A 57 2.18 10.41 20.54
CA ILE A 57 2.96 11.67 20.57
C ILE A 57 2.03 12.87 20.78
N ARG A 58 0.91 12.94 20.04
CA ARG A 58 -0.07 14.04 20.14
C ARG A 58 -0.77 14.06 21.50
N GLN A 59 -1.27 12.92 21.96
CA GLN A 59 -1.97 12.80 23.25
C GLN A 59 -1.08 13.18 24.44
N LYS A 60 0.22 12.84 24.38
CA LYS A 60 1.19 13.15 25.44
C LYS A 60 1.88 14.49 25.24
N ASN A 61 1.60 15.21 24.15
CA ASN A 61 2.21 16.49 23.78
C ASN A 61 3.75 16.44 23.84
N ILE A 62 4.34 15.38 23.30
CA ILE A 62 5.79 15.16 23.20
C ILE A 62 6.25 15.32 21.76
N LEU A 63 7.53 15.63 21.55
CA LEU A 63 8.12 15.83 20.22
C LEU A 63 8.82 14.58 19.67
N ALA A 64 9.15 13.65 20.55
CA ALA A 64 9.83 12.40 20.18
C ALA A 64 9.45 11.28 21.15
N ILE A 65 9.48 10.05 20.64
CA ILE A 65 9.15 8.84 21.38
C ILE A 65 10.20 7.75 21.08
N PRO A 66 10.81 7.12 22.11
CA PRO A 66 11.66 5.95 21.91
C PRO A 66 10.83 4.75 21.42
N ILE A 67 11.36 4.05 20.43
CA ILE A 67 10.84 2.77 19.97
C ILE A 67 11.65 1.66 20.62
N VAL A 68 10.99 0.73 21.27
CA VAL A 68 11.63 -0.41 21.94
C VAL A 68 11.17 -1.74 21.33
N ASP A 69 12.03 -2.74 21.45
CA ASP A 69 11.67 -4.12 21.17
C ASP A 69 10.92 -4.75 22.36
N ASN A 70 10.56 -6.03 22.23
CA ASN A 70 9.84 -6.78 23.27
C ASN A 70 10.65 -6.99 24.56
N SER A 71 11.96 -6.78 24.53
CA SER A 71 12.87 -6.88 25.68
C SER A 71 13.11 -5.51 26.37
N GLY A 72 12.56 -4.44 25.81
CA GLY A 72 12.70 -3.06 26.32
C GLY A 72 13.98 -2.35 25.86
N VAL A 73 14.69 -2.92 24.88
CA VAL A 73 15.89 -2.31 24.27
C VAL A 73 15.44 -1.24 23.27
N VAL A 74 16.07 -0.08 23.33
CA VAL A 74 15.80 1.03 22.38
C VAL A 74 16.40 0.69 21.03
N VAL A 75 15.54 0.56 20.02
CA VAL A 75 15.92 0.26 18.62
C VAL A 75 15.86 1.47 17.71
N ASN A 76 15.00 2.47 18.05
CA ASN A 76 14.87 3.71 17.27
C ASN A 76 14.29 4.84 18.14
N ILE A 77 14.31 6.06 17.60
CA ILE A 77 13.59 7.23 18.15
C ILE A 77 12.79 7.85 17.02
N GLU A 78 11.46 7.90 17.19
CA GLU A 78 10.58 8.58 16.26
C GLU A 78 10.28 10.00 16.76
N THR A 79 10.24 10.94 15.81
CA THR A 79 9.90 12.34 16.12
C THR A 79 8.56 12.72 15.49
N LEU A 80 7.87 13.71 16.09
CA LEU A 80 6.65 14.27 15.51
C LEU A 80 6.90 14.76 14.07
N GLN A 81 8.05 15.42 13.85
CA GLN A 81 8.42 15.90 12.52
C GLN A 81 8.52 14.74 11.53
N HIS A 82 9.30 13.70 11.81
CA HIS A 82 9.47 12.54 10.94
C HIS A 82 8.13 11.83 10.69
N LEU A 83 7.28 11.72 11.70
CA LEU A 83 5.95 11.11 11.58
C LEU A 83 4.93 11.98 10.83
N THR A 84 5.15 13.29 10.73
CA THR A 84 4.28 14.21 9.99
C THR A 84 4.81 14.55 8.61
N GLU A 85 6.09 14.30 8.34
CA GLU A 85 6.67 14.44 7.01
C GLU A 85 5.98 13.48 6.05
N LYS A 86 5.56 13.99 4.88
CA LYS A 86 4.99 13.17 3.83
C LYS A 86 6.09 12.24 3.29
N GLN A 87 5.93 10.95 3.52
CA GLN A 87 6.82 9.95 2.93
C GLN A 87 6.59 9.91 1.43
N TYR A 88 7.67 9.89 0.65
CA TYR A 88 7.59 9.78 -0.79
C TYR A 88 8.22 8.48 -1.26
N TYR A 89 7.58 7.87 -2.26
CA TYR A 89 7.98 6.59 -2.83
C TYR A 89 8.36 6.76 -4.30
N ASP A 90 9.54 6.26 -4.67
CA ASP A 90 10.00 6.19 -6.06
C ASP A 90 9.51 4.93 -6.78
N ASN A 91 8.77 4.07 -6.07
CA ASN A 91 8.16 2.88 -6.63
C ASN A 91 7.26 3.24 -7.81
N PRO A 92 7.41 2.58 -8.96
CA PRO A 92 6.51 2.77 -10.08
C PRO A 92 5.09 2.28 -9.76
N VAL A 93 4.09 3.06 -10.18
CA VAL A 93 2.68 2.67 -10.11
C VAL A 93 2.15 2.52 -11.52
N LEU A 94 1.71 1.31 -11.89
CA LEU A 94 1.07 1.03 -13.17
C LEU A 94 -0.45 0.96 -12.99
N ILE A 95 -1.18 1.81 -13.69
CA ILE A 95 -2.64 1.81 -13.69
C ILE A 95 -3.14 1.35 -15.05
N MET A 96 -3.98 0.33 -15.05
CA MET A 96 -4.53 -0.25 -16.27
C MET A 96 -5.82 0.48 -16.69
N ALA A 97 -5.71 1.30 -17.73
CA ALA A 97 -6.80 2.13 -18.25
C ALA A 97 -7.21 1.75 -19.71
N GLY A 98 -6.73 0.62 -20.24
CA GLY A 98 -6.95 0.20 -21.64
C GLY A 98 -8.33 -0.43 -21.95
N GLY A 99 -9.17 -0.64 -20.95
CA GLY A 99 -10.46 -1.33 -21.14
C GLY A 99 -11.46 -0.57 -22.02
N MET A 100 -12.14 -1.29 -22.92
CA MET A 100 -13.15 -0.70 -23.83
C MET A 100 -14.45 -0.26 -23.14
N GLY A 101 -14.70 -0.67 -21.89
CA GLY A 101 -15.90 -0.32 -21.15
C GLY A 101 -17.23 -0.80 -21.78
N LYS A 102 -17.24 -1.86 -22.59
CA LYS A 102 -18.41 -2.31 -23.37
C LYS A 102 -19.68 -2.51 -22.54
N ARG A 103 -19.55 -2.98 -21.29
CA ARG A 103 -20.67 -3.21 -20.36
C ARG A 103 -21.36 -1.95 -19.90
N LEU A 104 -20.68 -0.78 -19.99
CA LEU A 104 -21.19 0.52 -19.56
C LEU A 104 -21.76 1.37 -20.72
N ARG A 105 -21.92 0.79 -21.92
CA ARG A 105 -22.57 1.49 -23.03
C ARG A 105 -24.02 1.84 -22.67
N PRO A 106 -24.52 3.03 -23.04
CA PRO A 106 -23.94 4.02 -23.97
C PRO A 106 -22.93 5.02 -23.33
N LEU A 107 -22.69 5.00 -22.01
CA LEU A 107 -21.85 5.96 -21.32
C LEU A 107 -20.40 6.02 -21.88
N THR A 108 -19.91 4.86 -22.32
CA THR A 108 -18.54 4.72 -22.87
C THR A 108 -18.44 4.93 -24.38
N ASN A 109 -19.53 5.32 -25.05
CA ASN A 109 -19.48 5.58 -26.50
C ASN A 109 -18.60 6.81 -26.82
N ASN A 110 -18.69 7.87 -26.01
CA ASN A 110 -18.00 9.13 -26.23
C ASN A 110 -16.82 9.38 -25.27
N SER A 111 -16.75 8.67 -24.14
CA SER A 111 -15.68 8.81 -23.15
C SER A 111 -15.17 7.44 -22.73
N PRO A 112 -13.83 7.24 -22.57
CA PRO A 112 -13.32 5.98 -22.06
C PRO A 112 -13.72 5.81 -20.59
N LYS A 113 -13.91 4.56 -20.14
CA LYS A 113 -14.35 4.23 -18.77
C LYS A 113 -13.54 4.95 -17.67
N PRO A 114 -12.19 5.06 -17.76
CA PRO A 114 -11.41 5.75 -16.75
C PRO A 114 -11.73 7.24 -16.58
N LEU A 115 -12.32 7.88 -17.61
CA LEU A 115 -12.76 9.28 -17.56
C LEU A 115 -14.23 9.46 -17.16
N LEU A 116 -14.95 8.37 -16.88
CA LEU A 116 -16.31 8.50 -16.34
C LEU A 116 -16.23 8.99 -14.89
N ASN A 117 -17.08 10.00 -14.58
CA ASN A 117 -17.13 10.57 -13.25
C ASN A 117 -17.78 9.63 -12.24
N VAL A 118 -17.15 9.50 -11.07
CA VAL A 118 -17.74 8.96 -9.85
C VAL A 118 -17.76 10.11 -8.84
N GLY A 119 -18.94 10.67 -8.62
CA GLY A 119 -19.07 11.94 -7.93
C GLY A 119 -18.61 13.11 -8.80
N LYS A 120 -17.64 13.89 -8.31
CA LYS A 120 -17.19 15.14 -8.98
C LYS A 120 -15.98 14.95 -9.91
N LYS A 121 -15.36 13.77 -9.95
CA LYS A 121 -14.10 13.51 -10.65
C LYS A 121 -14.11 12.19 -11.40
N PRO A 122 -13.31 12.07 -12.48
CA PRO A 122 -13.06 10.79 -13.12
C PRO A 122 -12.57 9.72 -12.17
N ILE A 123 -12.94 8.46 -12.44
CA ILE A 123 -12.47 7.31 -11.64
C ILE A 123 -10.93 7.31 -11.59
N LEU A 124 -10.26 7.46 -12.73
CA LEU A 124 -8.81 7.42 -12.82
C LEU A 124 -8.15 8.57 -12.02
N GLU A 125 -8.75 9.77 -12.03
CA GLU A 125 -8.23 10.88 -11.19
C GLU A 125 -8.35 10.54 -9.70
N THR A 126 -9.46 9.94 -9.29
CA THR A 126 -9.65 9.52 -7.90
C THR A 126 -8.58 8.51 -7.48
N ILE A 127 -8.30 7.51 -8.33
CA ILE A 127 -7.25 6.52 -8.10
C ILE A 127 -5.87 7.18 -8.01
N LEU A 128 -5.51 8.03 -8.98
CA LEU A 128 -4.23 8.74 -8.98
C LEU A 128 -4.05 9.57 -7.70
N ARG A 129 -5.08 10.30 -7.27
CA ARG A 129 -5.00 11.10 -6.04
C ARG A 129 -4.78 10.25 -4.79
N GLN A 130 -5.40 9.08 -4.70
CA GLN A 130 -5.17 8.17 -3.57
C GLN A 130 -3.70 7.74 -3.48
N PHE A 131 -3.07 7.41 -4.61
CA PHE A 131 -1.64 7.11 -4.65
C PHE A 131 -0.76 8.33 -4.34
N ILE A 132 -1.09 9.50 -4.89
CA ILE A 132 -0.38 10.77 -4.63
C ILE A 132 -0.46 11.13 -3.14
N ASP A 133 -1.63 10.95 -2.52
CA ASP A 133 -1.83 11.20 -1.10
C ASP A 133 -1.05 10.19 -0.23
N SER A 134 -0.85 8.97 -0.71
CA SER A 134 0.03 7.96 -0.11
C SER A 134 1.53 8.20 -0.38
N GLY A 135 1.90 9.22 -1.17
CA GLY A 135 3.30 9.61 -1.39
C GLY A 135 3.94 9.11 -2.69
N PHE A 136 3.21 8.42 -3.56
CA PHE A 136 3.73 7.95 -4.84
C PHE A 136 3.79 9.08 -5.87
N LYS A 137 4.85 9.09 -6.69
CA LYS A 137 5.11 10.18 -7.66
C LYS A 137 5.32 9.73 -9.09
N ARG A 138 5.57 8.44 -9.33
CA ARG A 138 5.93 7.89 -10.64
C ARG A 138 4.83 6.99 -11.14
N PHE A 139 4.10 7.43 -12.16
CA PHE A 139 2.94 6.73 -12.72
C PHE A 139 3.17 6.31 -14.15
N TYR A 140 2.68 5.12 -14.46
CA TYR A 140 2.53 4.57 -15.80
C TYR A 140 1.06 4.25 -16.00
N ILE A 141 0.47 4.73 -17.09
CA ILE A 141 -0.93 4.46 -17.41
C ILE A 141 -0.97 3.66 -18.69
N SER A 142 -1.40 2.41 -18.61
CA SER A 142 -1.63 1.59 -19.78
C SER A 142 -2.96 1.98 -20.42
N THR A 143 -2.94 2.33 -21.71
CA THR A 143 -4.08 2.85 -22.47
C THR A 143 -4.23 2.11 -23.78
N PHE A 144 -5.48 1.96 -24.24
CA PHE A 144 -5.81 1.38 -25.54
C PHE A 144 -6.98 2.14 -26.19
N TYR A 145 -8.17 2.05 -25.60
CA TYR A 145 -9.37 2.68 -26.15
C TYR A 145 -9.39 4.16 -25.80
N LYS A 146 -9.44 5.05 -26.84
CA LYS A 146 -9.48 6.53 -26.68
C LYS A 146 -8.36 7.07 -25.79
N SER A 147 -7.15 6.58 -26.05
CA SER A 147 -5.95 6.93 -25.28
C SER A 147 -5.67 8.43 -25.29
N GLU A 148 -5.95 9.12 -26.42
CA GLU A 148 -5.73 10.54 -26.58
C GLU A 148 -6.51 11.36 -25.56
N MET A 149 -7.75 10.99 -25.28
CA MET A 149 -8.58 11.69 -24.27
C MET A 149 -8.00 11.57 -22.87
N ILE A 150 -7.42 10.42 -22.52
CA ILE A 150 -6.76 10.20 -21.21
C ILE A 150 -5.48 11.04 -21.13
N GLN A 151 -4.69 11.04 -22.20
CA GLN A 151 -3.45 11.81 -22.27
C GLN A 151 -3.70 13.32 -22.26
N GLU A 152 -4.74 13.80 -22.93
CA GLU A 152 -5.15 15.21 -22.92
C GLU A 152 -5.60 15.65 -21.51
N TYR A 153 -6.33 14.79 -20.79
CA TYR A 153 -6.85 15.12 -19.46
C TYR A 153 -5.75 15.21 -18.39
N PHE A 154 -4.80 14.27 -18.37
CA PHE A 154 -3.79 14.19 -17.31
C PHE A 154 -2.43 14.79 -17.71
N GLY A 155 -2.16 14.94 -19.00
CA GLY A 155 -0.88 15.42 -19.51
C GLY A 155 0.30 14.57 -19.01
N ASP A 156 1.40 15.22 -18.67
CA ASP A 156 2.60 14.60 -18.08
C ASP A 156 2.56 14.48 -16.56
N GLY A 157 1.43 14.85 -15.93
CA GLY A 157 1.22 14.78 -14.49
C GLY A 157 1.73 15.97 -13.69
N LYS A 158 2.41 16.95 -14.31
CA LYS A 158 2.96 18.12 -13.59
C LYS A 158 1.89 18.91 -12.85
N SER A 159 0.68 19.05 -13.41
CA SER A 159 -0.46 19.70 -12.76
C SER A 159 -0.89 19.04 -11.45
N LEU A 160 -0.56 17.76 -11.28
CA LEU A 160 -0.81 16.97 -10.08
C LEU A 160 0.45 16.83 -9.19
N GLY A 161 1.59 17.42 -9.60
CA GLY A 161 2.86 17.33 -8.87
C GLY A 161 3.56 15.98 -8.98
N VAL A 162 3.31 15.22 -10.05
CA VAL A 162 3.82 13.87 -10.28
C VAL A 162 4.32 13.70 -11.72
N SER A 163 4.92 12.56 -12.03
CA SER A 163 5.29 12.16 -13.39
C SER A 163 4.32 11.09 -13.90
N ILE A 164 3.73 11.30 -15.06
CA ILE A 164 2.87 10.33 -15.74
C ILE A 164 3.48 9.99 -17.09
N LYS A 165 3.71 8.72 -17.35
CA LYS A 165 4.07 8.17 -18.65
C LYS A 165 2.98 7.23 -19.15
N TYR A 166 2.79 7.12 -20.46
CA TYR A 166 1.74 6.29 -21.06
C TYR A 166 2.31 5.09 -21.77
N ILE A 167 1.68 3.93 -21.58
CA ILE A 167 1.93 2.71 -22.34
C ILE A 167 0.76 2.54 -23.29
N ASN A 168 0.98 2.86 -24.57
CA ASN A 168 -0.05 2.73 -25.61
C ASN A 168 -0.04 1.31 -26.15
N GLU A 169 -1.04 0.53 -25.77
CA GLU A 169 -1.25 -0.82 -26.29
C GLU A 169 -1.77 -0.75 -27.74
N LYS A 170 -1.15 -1.50 -28.65
CA LYS A 170 -1.66 -1.63 -30.05
C LYS A 170 -2.84 -2.62 -30.12
N THR A 171 -2.82 -3.58 -29.24
CA THR A 171 -3.88 -4.58 -29.05
C THR A 171 -4.03 -4.81 -27.54
N PRO A 172 -5.22 -5.21 -27.05
CA PRO A 172 -5.40 -5.50 -25.63
C PRO A 172 -4.45 -6.60 -25.15
N LEU A 173 -3.53 -6.26 -24.25
CA LEU A 173 -2.49 -7.18 -23.76
C LEU A 173 -2.90 -7.97 -22.52
N GLY A 174 -4.11 -7.79 -22.01
CA GLY A 174 -4.56 -8.42 -20.77
C GLY A 174 -3.99 -7.70 -19.53
N THR A 175 -4.24 -8.30 -18.36
CA THR A 175 -3.94 -7.64 -17.09
C THR A 175 -2.47 -7.74 -16.66
N ALA A 176 -1.65 -8.57 -17.28
CA ALA A 176 -0.21 -8.66 -17.01
C ALA A 176 0.67 -8.22 -18.18
N GLY A 177 0.19 -8.39 -19.42
CA GLY A 177 1.02 -8.17 -20.61
C GLY A 177 1.51 -6.74 -20.78
N CYS A 178 0.79 -5.74 -20.25
CA CYS A 178 1.25 -4.34 -20.26
C CYS A 178 2.50 -4.10 -19.41
N LEU A 179 2.77 -4.94 -18.40
CA LEU A 179 3.99 -4.86 -17.58
C LEU A 179 5.25 -5.07 -18.42
N GLY A 180 5.21 -5.97 -19.42
CA GLY A 180 6.34 -6.19 -20.32
C GLY A 180 6.69 -4.99 -21.20
N ASN A 181 5.79 -4.00 -21.31
CA ASN A 181 6.03 -2.78 -22.07
C ASN A 181 6.46 -1.58 -21.18
N LEU A 182 6.73 -1.82 -19.92
CA LEU A 182 7.35 -0.81 -19.05
C LEU A 182 8.78 -0.50 -19.54
N PRO A 183 9.25 0.74 -19.35
CA PRO A 183 10.61 1.11 -19.75
C PRO A 183 11.69 0.31 -19.01
N ASP A 184 12.80 0.00 -19.66
CA ASP A 184 13.92 -0.74 -19.07
C ASP A 184 14.68 0.06 -18.00
N ASP A 185 14.53 1.41 -17.99
CA ASP A 185 15.17 2.34 -17.05
C ASP A 185 14.43 2.52 -15.73
N LEU A 186 13.54 1.57 -15.40
CA LEU A 186 12.83 1.59 -14.12
C LEU A 186 13.80 1.37 -12.93
N PRO A 187 13.54 2.03 -11.79
CA PRO A 187 14.25 1.70 -10.56
C PRO A 187 14.01 0.22 -10.19
N ASP A 188 15.02 -0.41 -9.60
CA ASP A 188 14.93 -1.79 -9.11
C ASP A 188 14.14 -1.83 -7.78
N LEU A 189 12.88 -1.45 -7.85
CA LEU A 189 11.92 -1.34 -6.75
C LEU A 189 10.66 -2.12 -7.11
N PRO A 190 9.90 -2.64 -6.13
CA PRO A 190 8.61 -3.24 -6.37
C PRO A 190 7.66 -2.31 -7.12
N ILE A 191 6.91 -2.85 -8.07
CA ILE A 191 5.94 -2.13 -8.90
C ILE A 191 4.55 -2.38 -8.33
N ILE A 192 3.81 -1.29 -8.06
CA ILE A 192 2.41 -1.40 -7.69
C ILE A 192 1.58 -1.36 -8.97
N MET A 193 0.71 -2.34 -9.13
CA MET A 193 -0.18 -2.42 -10.27
C MET A 193 -1.63 -2.44 -9.83
N MET A 194 -2.48 -1.68 -10.51
CA MET A 194 -3.90 -1.59 -10.18
C MET A 194 -4.78 -1.46 -11.42
N ASN A 195 -5.93 -2.11 -11.40
CA ASN A 195 -6.96 -1.88 -12.41
C ASN A 195 -7.53 -0.46 -12.30
N GLY A 196 -7.62 0.26 -13.41
CA GLY A 196 -8.05 1.66 -13.50
C GLY A 196 -9.55 1.89 -13.29
N ASP A 197 -10.29 0.89 -12.85
CA ASP A 197 -11.72 0.95 -12.56
C ASP A 197 -12.07 0.48 -11.13
N VAL A 198 -11.07 0.23 -10.32
CA VAL A 198 -11.24 -0.21 -8.92
C VAL A 198 -11.14 0.99 -8.00
N LEU A 199 -12.19 1.24 -7.22
CA LEU A 199 -12.17 2.16 -6.10
C LEU A 199 -11.99 1.37 -4.81
N THR A 200 -10.99 1.73 -4.01
CA THR A 200 -10.61 0.98 -2.81
C THR A 200 -10.27 1.92 -1.65
N LYS A 201 -10.33 1.38 -0.44
CA LYS A 201 -9.81 2.04 0.78
C LYS A 201 -8.46 1.48 1.22
N VAL A 202 -7.78 0.73 0.36
CA VAL A 202 -6.46 0.18 0.65
C VAL A 202 -5.49 1.32 0.94
N ASN A 203 -4.73 1.20 2.03
CA ASN A 203 -3.60 2.05 2.31
C ASN A 203 -2.38 1.51 1.54
N PHE A 204 -1.99 2.19 0.47
CA PHE A 204 -0.91 1.73 -0.42
C PHE A 204 0.48 1.77 0.23
N ASP A 205 0.72 2.70 1.16
CA ASP A 205 1.92 2.74 1.99
C ASP A 205 2.07 1.45 2.81
N ARG A 206 1.01 1.08 3.54
CA ARG A 206 1.00 -0.16 4.33
C ARG A 206 1.10 -1.42 3.46
N LEU A 207 0.47 -1.41 2.30
CA LEU A 207 0.56 -2.53 1.36
C LEU A 207 2.00 -2.73 0.89
N LEU A 208 2.71 -1.63 0.57
CA LEU A 208 4.12 -1.69 0.18
C LEU A 208 5.02 -2.14 1.35
N GLN A 209 4.78 -1.64 2.56
CA GLN A 209 5.48 -2.08 3.75
C GLN A 209 5.29 -3.58 4.00
N PHE A 210 4.04 -4.06 3.94
CA PHE A 210 3.73 -5.49 4.08
C PHE A 210 4.48 -6.35 3.06
N HIS A 211 4.47 -5.94 1.78
CA HIS A 211 5.20 -6.64 0.72
C HIS A 211 6.70 -6.76 1.05
N ASN A 212 7.32 -5.66 1.47
CA ASN A 212 8.73 -5.63 1.82
C ASN A 212 9.06 -6.48 3.07
N GLU A 213 8.21 -6.41 4.10
CA GLU A 213 8.37 -7.18 5.35
C GLU A 213 8.26 -8.69 5.10
N GLN A 214 7.34 -9.11 4.23
CA GLN A 214 7.15 -10.52 3.89
C GLN A 214 8.21 -11.03 2.90
N GLN A 215 9.01 -10.17 2.30
CA GLN A 215 10.03 -10.51 1.29
C GLN A 215 9.48 -11.35 0.13
N CYS A 216 8.22 -11.11 -0.23
CA CYS A 216 7.54 -11.83 -1.29
C CYS A 216 7.90 -11.27 -2.67
N ILE A 217 7.92 -12.13 -3.70
CA ILE A 217 8.09 -11.70 -5.10
C ILE A 217 6.80 -11.09 -5.67
N ALA A 218 5.65 -11.43 -5.09
CA ALA A 218 4.35 -10.87 -5.46
C ALA A 218 3.42 -10.79 -4.23
N THR A 219 2.62 -9.73 -4.17
CA THR A 219 1.54 -9.55 -3.19
C THR A 219 0.27 -9.20 -3.95
N MET A 220 -0.83 -9.86 -3.65
CA MET A 220 -2.13 -9.62 -4.26
C MET A 220 -3.15 -9.23 -3.18
N CYS A 221 -3.86 -8.13 -3.41
CA CYS A 221 -5.01 -7.80 -2.58
C CYS A 221 -6.20 -8.69 -2.93
N VAL A 222 -6.87 -9.20 -1.91
CA VAL A 222 -8.08 -9.98 -2.05
C VAL A 222 -9.23 -9.33 -1.28
N ARG A 223 -10.45 -9.64 -1.71
CA ARG A 223 -11.68 -9.23 -1.05
C ARG A 223 -12.48 -10.47 -0.67
N GLU A 224 -13.03 -10.48 0.53
CA GLU A 224 -14.03 -11.47 0.90
C GLU A 224 -15.29 -11.28 0.06
N TYR A 225 -15.83 -12.40 -0.43
CA TYR A 225 -17.06 -12.48 -1.18
C TYR A 225 -17.92 -13.59 -0.61
N ASP A 226 -19.06 -13.24 -0.05
CA ASP A 226 -20.03 -14.19 0.51
C ASP A 226 -21.08 -14.49 -0.54
N PHE A 227 -21.27 -15.77 -0.83
CA PHE A 227 -22.31 -16.29 -1.70
C PHE A 227 -23.26 -17.15 -0.90
N GLN A 228 -24.49 -16.69 -0.73
CA GLN A 228 -25.56 -17.46 -0.06
C GLN A 228 -26.37 -18.21 -1.09
N VAL A 229 -26.45 -19.54 -0.94
CA VAL A 229 -27.40 -20.36 -1.70
C VAL A 229 -28.80 -20.11 -1.12
N PRO A 230 -29.79 -19.62 -1.91
CA PRO A 230 -31.10 -19.24 -1.37
C PRO A 230 -32.02 -20.43 -1.07
N TYR A 231 -31.49 -21.66 -1.07
CA TYR A 231 -32.21 -22.90 -0.87
C TYR A 231 -31.50 -23.81 0.14
N GLY A 232 -32.19 -24.83 0.62
CA GLY A 232 -31.57 -25.93 1.34
C GLY A 232 -30.65 -26.73 0.42
N VAL A 233 -29.38 -26.85 0.75
CA VAL A 233 -28.39 -27.66 0.03
C VAL A 233 -28.38 -29.06 0.61
N VAL A 234 -28.53 -30.06 -0.27
CA VAL A 234 -28.59 -31.47 0.07
C VAL A 234 -27.26 -32.13 -0.23
N GLU A 235 -26.67 -32.76 0.75
CA GLU A 235 -25.56 -33.69 0.61
C GLU A 235 -26.10 -35.12 0.60
N HIS A 236 -25.71 -35.92 -0.38
CA HIS A 236 -26.23 -37.30 -0.55
C HIS A 236 -25.10 -38.27 -0.95
N ASP A 237 -25.27 -39.53 -0.59
CA ASP A 237 -24.47 -40.65 -1.09
C ASP A 237 -25.40 -41.60 -1.84
N GLY A 238 -25.25 -41.69 -3.17
CA GLY A 238 -26.19 -42.35 -4.04
C GLY A 238 -27.61 -41.83 -3.88
N HIS A 239 -28.50 -42.64 -3.28
CA HIS A 239 -29.91 -42.30 -3.00
C HIS A 239 -30.18 -41.96 -1.55
N ILE A 240 -29.13 -41.96 -0.69
CA ILE A 240 -29.27 -41.76 0.77
C ILE A 240 -28.95 -40.31 1.09
N LEU A 241 -29.94 -39.63 1.71
CA LEU A 241 -29.75 -38.28 2.24
C LEU A 241 -28.75 -38.33 3.42
N GLN A 242 -27.67 -37.54 3.34
CA GLN A 242 -26.68 -37.42 4.38
C GLN A 242 -26.93 -36.18 5.25
N LYS A 243 -27.21 -35.05 4.61
CA LYS A 243 -27.37 -33.76 5.30
C LYS A 243 -28.20 -32.78 4.49
N ILE A 244 -28.89 -31.89 5.18
CA ILE A 244 -29.50 -30.70 4.59
C ILE A 244 -28.99 -29.48 5.35
N THR A 245 -28.46 -28.51 4.62
CA THR A 245 -28.02 -27.23 5.18
C THR A 245 -28.85 -26.11 4.57
N GLU A 246 -29.68 -25.47 5.41
CA GLU A 246 -30.57 -24.40 4.94
C GLU A 246 -29.77 -23.12 4.67
N LYS A 247 -29.91 -22.59 3.45
CA LYS A 247 -29.31 -21.33 2.97
C LYS A 247 -27.84 -21.16 3.37
N PRO A 248 -26.95 -22.12 3.06
CA PRO A 248 -25.54 -22.01 3.44
C PRO A 248 -24.90 -20.80 2.77
N THR A 249 -24.04 -20.12 3.52
CA THR A 249 -23.19 -19.05 3.01
C THR A 249 -21.78 -19.60 2.77
N HIS A 250 -21.31 -19.52 1.52
CA HIS A 250 -19.95 -19.85 1.15
C HIS A 250 -19.13 -18.58 1.05
N ARG A 251 -17.98 -18.58 1.68
CA ARG A 251 -17.04 -17.44 1.67
C ARG A 251 -15.85 -17.75 0.80
N PHE A 252 -15.53 -16.80 -0.09
CA PHE A 252 -14.40 -16.88 -1.00
C PHE A 252 -13.55 -15.64 -0.89
N PHE A 253 -12.25 -15.80 -1.14
CA PHE A 253 -11.37 -14.65 -1.40
C PHE A 253 -11.29 -14.44 -2.91
N VAL A 254 -11.72 -13.26 -3.37
CA VAL A 254 -11.67 -12.91 -4.78
C VAL A 254 -10.62 -11.84 -5.04
N ASN A 255 -9.99 -11.91 -6.19
CA ASN A 255 -8.98 -10.98 -6.63
C ASN A 255 -9.54 -9.55 -6.70
N ALA A 256 -8.91 -8.61 -5.99
CA ALA A 256 -9.32 -7.21 -5.92
C ALA A 256 -8.72 -6.33 -7.03
N GLY A 257 -7.83 -6.86 -7.88
CA GLY A 257 -7.20 -6.13 -8.98
C GLY A 257 -6.14 -5.11 -8.52
N VAL A 258 -5.51 -5.34 -7.39
CA VAL A 258 -4.39 -4.55 -6.85
C VAL A 258 -3.25 -5.51 -6.49
N TYR A 259 -2.05 -5.22 -6.97
CA TYR A 259 -0.89 -6.09 -6.83
C TYR A 259 0.36 -5.28 -6.53
N ILE A 260 1.33 -5.90 -5.85
CA ILE A 260 2.72 -5.46 -5.83
C ILE A 260 3.57 -6.60 -6.37
N LEU A 261 4.47 -6.28 -7.28
CA LEU A 261 5.32 -7.23 -7.98
C LEU A 261 6.76 -6.80 -7.85
N ASP A 262 7.65 -7.71 -7.47
CA ASP A 262 9.09 -7.47 -7.52
C ASP A 262 9.51 -7.13 -8.97
N SER A 263 10.44 -6.20 -9.15
CA SER A 263 10.97 -5.81 -10.47
C SER A 263 11.51 -6.99 -11.27
N LYS A 264 12.12 -7.98 -10.58
CA LYS A 264 12.65 -9.20 -11.20
C LYS A 264 11.55 -10.05 -11.81
N LEU A 265 10.40 -10.15 -11.13
CA LEU A 265 9.25 -10.89 -11.64
C LEU A 265 8.68 -10.22 -12.90
N VAL A 266 8.61 -8.88 -12.92
CA VAL A 266 8.13 -8.11 -14.06
C VAL A 266 9.04 -8.27 -15.29
N LYS A 267 10.35 -8.36 -15.10
CA LYS A 267 11.33 -8.61 -16.18
C LYS A 267 11.17 -9.97 -16.88
N LEU A 268 10.43 -10.90 -16.29
CA LEU A 268 10.10 -12.19 -16.94
C LEU A 268 8.97 -12.07 -17.96
N ILE A 269 8.24 -10.96 -18.00
CA ILE A 269 7.10 -10.78 -18.90
C ILE A 269 7.61 -10.21 -20.23
N PRO A 270 7.47 -10.95 -21.33
CA PRO A 270 7.94 -10.47 -22.63
C PRO A 270 7.10 -9.30 -23.14
N ASN A 271 7.69 -8.45 -23.97
CA ASN A 271 7.02 -7.31 -24.56
C ASN A 271 5.93 -7.73 -25.55
N ASN A 272 4.83 -6.99 -25.56
CA ASN A 272 3.71 -7.15 -26.52
C ASN A 272 3.04 -8.53 -26.55
N ILE A 273 3.08 -9.28 -25.45
CA ILE A 273 2.40 -10.55 -25.30
C ILE A 273 1.09 -10.34 -24.53
N LYS A 274 0.03 -10.97 -25.01
CA LYS A 274 -1.25 -11.01 -24.28
C LYS A 274 -1.13 -12.00 -23.12
N LEU A 275 -1.24 -11.48 -21.91
CA LEU A 275 -1.10 -12.25 -20.66
C LEU A 275 -2.02 -11.68 -19.57
N ASP A 276 -2.79 -12.54 -18.95
CA ASP A 276 -3.62 -12.15 -17.80
C ASP A 276 -2.87 -12.43 -16.47
N MET A 277 -3.06 -11.54 -15.49
CA MET A 277 -2.36 -11.60 -14.20
C MET A 277 -2.63 -12.93 -13.47
N THR A 278 -3.83 -13.44 -13.54
CA THR A 278 -4.19 -14.72 -12.92
C THR A 278 -3.40 -15.88 -13.50
N CYS A 279 -3.28 -15.95 -14.83
CA CYS A 279 -2.47 -16.96 -15.51
C CYS A 279 -0.99 -16.79 -15.20
N PHE A 280 -0.50 -15.55 -15.18
CA PHE A 280 0.90 -15.27 -14.88
C PHE A 280 1.28 -15.69 -13.46
N LEU A 281 0.51 -15.27 -12.45
CA LEU A 281 0.77 -15.64 -11.07
C LEU A 281 0.63 -17.14 -10.83
N GLN A 282 -0.38 -17.79 -11.45
CA GLN A 282 -0.52 -19.25 -11.34
C GLN A 282 0.71 -19.97 -11.89
N SER A 283 1.24 -19.55 -13.03
CA SER A 283 2.45 -20.16 -13.60
C SER A 283 3.68 -20.02 -12.69
N GLN A 284 3.76 -18.96 -11.88
CA GLN A 284 4.85 -18.78 -10.94
C GLN A 284 4.71 -19.68 -9.69
N THR A 285 3.48 -19.94 -9.23
CA THR A 285 3.23 -20.88 -8.14
C THR A 285 3.54 -22.33 -8.57
N ASP A 286 3.15 -22.71 -9.79
CA ASP A 286 3.36 -24.05 -10.33
C ASP A 286 4.86 -24.35 -10.55
N ASN A 287 5.69 -23.33 -10.85
CA ASN A 287 7.14 -23.49 -11.04
C ASN A 287 7.93 -23.54 -9.72
N ASN A 288 7.34 -23.14 -8.59
CA ASN A 288 7.97 -23.12 -7.27
C ASN A 288 7.50 -24.29 -6.36
N SER A 289 6.66 -25.18 -6.85
CA SER A 289 6.26 -26.44 -6.25
C SER A 289 7.00 -27.59 -6.91
#